data_6e3e4abdc93aeae79f9162a469c6bd15
#
_entry.id   6e3e4abdc93aeae79f9162a469c6bd15
#
_cell.length_a   1.000
_cell.length_b   1.000
_cell.length_c   1.000
_cell.angle_alpha   90.00
_cell.angle_beta   90.00
_cell.angle_gamma   90.00
#
_symmetry.space_group_name_H-M   'P 1'
#
loop_
_entity.id
_entity.type
_entity.pdbx_description
1 polymer ?
#
loop_
_entity_poly.entity_id
_entity_poly.type
_entity_poly.pdbx_seq_one_letter_code
_entity_poly.pdbx_strand_id
1 'polypeptide(L)'
;MLMMKKLNNFNFLNKKCVILLSHFVLLFCLQLKPSFAQTNFSNKDVSSNNVNAEIKVSKLAKPSIGSLGVKTEVNNLMGLNIWQNLKVDEIIEHLNYIPDNLASKHLQIFLNDLYISASVPPEGESNQILKFLETRLFKIKNGGQSNNLYKLVSQLPMSNRWDMWKRWQIEYELINRKDEKACEFINVESKSNIKNFWQMARIFCLSIEGKRDQSEFVLDLIKSRGFNDEIFEDLFESIYNEVNVQNIENKKNKIQPLHIVMMDTLKIPIKTNYIAHLGIEYTDSLLSLNYLTPKARAFLLDKQLNYNFVSVDQIIENYKSVADGNYDFEISFANFLKEPNGYNRANVWLSIIKIKDDVKKVNSILKMIKSETNNGRFNDVIGLYLSLLNEIDL
;
A
#
# COMPACT_ATOMS: atom_id res chain seq x y z
N MET A 1 10.57 -34.93 19.08
CA MET A 1 11.01 -34.05 20.18
C MET A 1 11.47 -32.65 19.69
N LEU A 2 11.98 -32.49 18.47
CA LEU A 2 12.37 -31.16 17.90
C LEU A 2 11.19 -30.27 17.43
N MET A 3 10.05 -30.87 17.07
CA MET A 3 8.87 -30.10 16.60
C MET A 3 8.12 -29.38 17.74
N MET A 4 8.10 -29.90 18.96
CA MET A 4 7.46 -29.24 20.10
C MET A 4 8.23 -28.01 20.62
N LYS A 5 9.56 -27.95 20.42
CA LYS A 5 10.34 -26.75 20.81
C LYS A 5 10.08 -25.51 19.90
N LYS A 6 9.71 -25.70 18.62
CA LYS A 6 9.37 -24.60 17.72
C LYS A 6 8.00 -23.98 18.01
N LEU A 7 7.04 -24.79 18.44
CA LEU A 7 5.70 -24.27 18.80
C LEU A 7 5.71 -23.43 20.08
N ASN A 8 6.54 -23.77 21.06
CA ASN A 8 6.65 -22.99 22.29
C ASN A 8 7.30 -21.61 22.10
N ASN A 9 8.22 -21.46 21.13
CA ASN A 9 8.83 -20.16 20.84
C ASN A 9 7.88 -19.20 20.11
N PHE A 10 6.95 -19.71 19.30
CA PHE A 10 5.97 -18.88 18.61
C PHE A 10 4.91 -18.33 19.58
N ASN A 11 4.47 -19.13 20.56
CA ASN A 11 3.55 -18.68 21.61
C ASN A 11 4.18 -17.68 22.59
N PHE A 12 5.50 -17.72 22.78
CA PHE A 12 6.20 -16.80 23.69
C PHE A 12 6.39 -15.40 23.09
N LEU A 13 6.64 -15.32 21.77
CA LEU A 13 6.71 -14.05 21.04
C LEU A 13 5.34 -13.33 20.96
N ASN A 14 4.27 -14.09 20.71
CA ASN A 14 2.92 -13.54 20.70
C ASN A 14 2.47 -13.03 22.08
N LYS A 15 2.81 -13.74 23.17
CA LYS A 15 2.48 -13.28 24.52
C LYS A 15 3.23 -12.00 24.92
N LYS A 16 4.49 -11.84 24.55
CA LYS A 16 5.24 -10.61 24.83
C LYS A 16 4.72 -9.42 24.02
N CYS A 17 4.34 -9.60 22.76
CA CYS A 17 3.71 -8.55 21.96
C CYS A 17 2.35 -8.13 22.49
N VAL A 18 1.50 -9.07 22.91
CA VAL A 18 0.19 -8.77 23.50
C VAL A 18 0.33 -8.06 24.83
N ILE A 19 1.28 -8.44 25.68
CA ILE A 19 1.55 -7.80 26.98
C ILE A 19 2.12 -6.40 26.75
N LEU A 20 3.03 -6.18 25.81
CA LEU A 20 3.57 -4.85 25.49
C LEU A 20 2.49 -3.93 24.90
N LEU A 21 1.62 -4.43 24.03
CA LEU A 21 0.48 -3.66 23.52
C LEU A 21 -0.54 -3.34 24.61
N SER A 22 -0.82 -4.27 25.54
CA SER A 22 -1.74 -4.02 26.64
C SER A 22 -1.19 -2.96 27.61
N HIS A 23 0.12 -2.95 27.85
CA HIS A 23 0.76 -1.91 28.67
C HIS A 23 0.79 -0.55 27.96
N PHE A 24 0.96 -0.52 26.64
CA PHE A 24 0.92 0.73 25.86
C PHE A 24 -0.49 1.33 25.86
N VAL A 25 -1.53 0.50 25.67
CA VAL A 25 -2.94 0.94 25.73
C VAL A 25 -3.31 1.37 27.17
N LEU A 26 -2.85 0.64 28.19
CA LEU A 26 -3.10 0.99 29.59
C LEU A 26 -2.38 2.28 30.02
N LEU A 27 -1.13 2.48 29.61
CA LEU A 27 -0.38 3.72 29.86
C LEU A 27 -1.00 4.92 29.13
N PHE A 28 -1.53 4.71 27.92
CA PHE A 28 -2.22 5.75 27.16
C PHE A 28 -3.58 6.12 27.79
N CYS A 29 -4.33 5.13 28.27
CA CYS A 29 -5.60 5.35 28.98
C CYS A 29 -5.43 6.04 30.34
N LEU A 30 -4.31 5.81 31.05
CA LEU A 30 -4.03 6.43 32.36
C LEU A 30 -3.60 7.89 32.24
N GLN A 31 -3.19 8.37 31.08
CA GLN A 31 -2.84 9.78 30.86
C GLN A 31 -4.02 10.65 30.42
N LEU A 32 -5.16 10.05 30.07
CA LEU A 32 -6.39 10.77 29.77
C LEU A 32 -7.06 11.17 31.08
N LYS A 33 -6.62 12.27 31.70
CA LYS A 33 -7.41 12.93 32.77
C LYS A 33 -8.69 13.45 32.11
N PRO A 34 -9.89 13.02 32.56
CA PRO A 34 -11.11 13.61 32.05
C PRO A 34 -11.18 15.06 32.59
N SER A 35 -10.94 16.01 31.71
CA SER A 35 -11.21 17.42 31.95
C SER A 35 -12.71 17.62 31.84
N PHE A 36 -13.45 17.37 32.93
CA PHE A 36 -14.82 17.79 33.02
C PHE A 36 -14.85 19.31 33.23
N ALA A 37 -15.05 20.04 32.17
CA ALA A 37 -15.41 21.45 32.24
C ALA A 37 -16.86 21.51 32.72
N GLN A 38 -17.06 21.72 34.04
CA GLN A 38 -18.34 22.17 34.57
C GLN A 38 -18.56 23.62 34.17
N THR A 39 -19.40 23.84 33.17
CA THR A 39 -19.92 25.19 32.86
C THR A 39 -21.01 25.52 33.88
N ASN A 40 -20.64 26.21 34.93
CA ASN A 40 -21.59 26.89 35.80
C ASN A 40 -22.08 28.16 35.07
N PHE A 41 -23.27 28.11 34.51
CA PHE A 41 -23.98 29.31 34.09
C PHE A 41 -24.43 30.08 35.34
N SER A 42 -23.70 31.12 35.68
CA SER A 42 -24.15 32.15 36.63
C SER A 42 -24.52 33.38 35.79
N ASN A 43 -25.80 33.66 35.76
CA ASN A 43 -26.31 34.96 35.31
C ASN A 43 -25.75 36.06 36.25
N LYS A 44 -24.92 36.91 35.70
CA LYS A 44 -24.63 38.23 36.30
C LYS A 44 -24.61 39.32 35.21
N ASP A 45 -25.28 40.33 35.57
CA ASP A 45 -25.63 41.53 34.87
C ASP A 45 -24.59 42.13 33.93
N VAL A 46 -25.12 42.57 32.78
CA VAL A 46 -24.45 43.36 31.76
C VAL A 46 -24.09 44.74 32.30
N SER A 47 -22.83 44.99 32.52
CA SER A 47 -22.30 46.36 32.52
C SER A 47 -21.40 46.50 31.29
N SER A 48 -21.80 47.40 30.42
CA SER A 48 -21.11 47.75 29.17
C SER A 48 -19.76 48.39 29.49
N ASN A 49 -18.68 47.65 29.41
CA ASN A 49 -17.34 48.18 29.24
C ASN A 49 -16.88 47.91 27.82
N ASN A 50 -16.71 48.99 27.03
CA ASN A 50 -16.05 48.97 25.72
C ASN A 50 -14.64 48.43 25.86
N VAL A 51 -14.44 47.12 25.70
CA VAL A 51 -13.13 46.52 25.48
C VAL A 51 -12.88 46.59 23.98
N ASN A 52 -12.07 47.53 23.54
CA ASN A 52 -11.43 47.46 22.21
C ASN A 52 -10.59 46.19 22.14
N ALA A 53 -11.20 45.09 21.75
CA ALA A 53 -10.48 43.89 21.43
C ALA A 53 -9.72 44.11 20.11
N GLU A 54 -8.44 44.47 20.21
CA GLU A 54 -7.55 44.52 19.08
C GLU A 54 -7.46 43.10 18.52
N ILE A 55 -8.13 42.87 17.37
CA ILE A 55 -8.00 41.57 16.67
C ILE A 55 -6.58 41.55 16.09
N LYS A 56 -5.64 40.96 16.82
CA LYS A 56 -4.32 40.63 16.30
C LYS A 56 -4.47 39.53 15.25
N VAL A 57 -4.54 39.93 13.98
CA VAL A 57 -4.38 38.99 12.85
C VAL A 57 -2.93 38.54 12.83
N SER A 58 -2.58 37.50 13.58
CA SER A 58 -1.31 36.82 13.39
C SER A 58 -1.37 36.06 12.07
N LYS A 59 -0.39 36.28 11.19
CA LYS A 59 -0.20 35.38 10.02
C LYS A 59 -0.09 33.97 10.55
N LEU A 60 -1.01 33.09 10.19
CA LEU A 60 -0.90 31.66 10.48
C LEU A 60 0.48 31.19 9.99
N ALA A 61 1.31 30.73 10.92
CA ALA A 61 2.58 30.12 10.55
C ALA A 61 2.30 28.94 9.60
N LYS A 62 3.06 28.82 8.53
CA LYS A 62 2.93 27.66 7.64
C LYS A 62 3.06 26.40 8.48
N PRO A 63 2.16 25.39 8.30
CA PRO A 63 2.26 24.15 9.04
C PRO A 63 3.69 23.59 8.92
N SER A 64 4.26 23.15 10.03
CA SER A 64 5.57 22.50 9.98
C SER A 64 5.47 21.22 9.16
N ILE A 65 6.52 20.85 8.45
CA ILE A 65 6.56 19.60 7.67
C ILE A 65 6.28 18.36 8.54
N GLY A 66 6.64 18.43 9.82
CA GLY A 66 6.40 17.35 10.79
C GLY A 66 4.93 17.18 11.18
N SER A 67 4.08 18.22 10.96
CA SER A 67 2.65 18.17 11.25
C SER A 67 1.80 17.63 10.11
N LEU A 68 2.41 17.30 8.95
CA LEU A 68 1.69 16.80 7.78
C LEU A 68 0.86 15.56 8.08
N GLY A 69 -0.35 15.52 7.53
CA GLY A 69 -1.27 14.41 7.62
C GLY A 69 -2.36 14.48 6.54
N VAL A 70 -3.06 13.38 6.35
CA VAL A 70 -4.20 13.25 5.42
C VAL A 70 -5.51 13.52 6.15
N LYS A 71 -5.62 13.08 7.40
CA LYS A 71 -6.75 13.36 8.29
C LYS A 71 -6.48 14.66 9.04
N THR A 72 -7.32 15.66 8.80
CA THR A 72 -7.28 16.97 9.45
C THR A 72 -8.23 17.01 10.66
N GLU A 73 -8.27 18.12 11.39
CA GLU A 73 -9.03 18.30 12.64
C GLU A 73 -10.48 17.78 12.56
N VAL A 74 -11.15 17.99 11.45
CA VAL A 74 -12.58 17.61 11.27
C VAL A 74 -12.77 16.09 11.20
N ASN A 75 -11.78 15.35 10.69
CA ASN A 75 -11.86 13.91 10.42
C ASN A 75 -10.85 13.10 11.25
N ASN A 76 -10.16 13.74 12.20
CA ASN A 76 -9.13 13.12 13.00
C ASN A 76 -9.66 12.71 14.37
N LEU A 77 -10.06 11.45 14.53
CA LEU A 77 -10.52 10.89 15.81
C LEU A 77 -9.43 10.88 16.89
N MET A 78 -8.15 10.97 16.48
CA MET A 78 -7.00 10.95 17.38
C MET A 78 -6.69 12.32 17.99
N GLY A 79 -7.28 13.40 17.44
CA GLY A 79 -6.98 14.77 17.84
C GLY A 79 -5.64 15.28 17.31
N LEU A 80 -5.43 16.59 17.38
CA LEU A 80 -4.22 17.24 16.85
C LEU A 80 -3.00 17.10 17.78
N ASN A 81 -3.17 16.66 19.00
CA ASN A 81 -2.13 16.68 20.05
C ASN A 81 -1.57 15.28 20.35
N ILE A 82 -1.83 14.30 19.49
CA ILE A 82 -1.49 12.90 19.75
C ILE A 82 0.01 12.66 19.99
N TRP A 83 0.89 13.47 19.38
CA TRP A 83 2.35 13.38 19.54
C TRP A 83 2.93 14.48 20.41
N GLN A 84 2.08 15.41 20.87
CA GLN A 84 2.51 16.55 21.68
C GLN A 84 3.11 16.09 23.01
N ASN A 85 4.18 16.73 23.45
CA ASN A 85 4.92 16.44 24.69
C ASN A 85 5.57 15.04 24.75
N LEU A 86 5.64 14.33 23.62
CA LEU A 86 6.36 13.06 23.53
C LEU A 86 7.70 13.29 22.83
N LYS A 87 8.73 12.57 23.26
CA LYS A 87 10.06 12.65 22.63
C LYS A 87 10.09 11.89 21.33
N VAL A 88 10.60 12.52 20.30
CA VAL A 88 10.62 11.97 18.95
C VAL A 88 11.37 10.63 18.84
N ASP A 89 12.47 10.46 19.54
CA ASP A 89 13.27 9.23 19.46
C ASP A 89 12.53 8.04 20.11
N GLU A 90 11.84 8.27 21.22
CA GLU A 90 11.00 7.25 21.88
C GLU A 90 9.84 6.81 20.97
N ILE A 91 9.20 7.77 20.28
CA ILE A 91 8.13 7.43 19.33
C ILE A 91 8.66 6.63 18.15
N ILE A 92 9.78 7.05 17.54
CA ILE A 92 10.38 6.33 16.41
C ILE A 92 10.73 4.90 16.82
N GLU A 93 11.30 4.70 18.01
CA GLU A 93 11.61 3.38 18.55
C GLU A 93 10.34 2.53 18.67
N HIS A 94 9.28 3.05 19.30
CA HIS A 94 8.01 2.33 19.44
C HIS A 94 7.36 2.02 18.09
N LEU A 95 7.33 2.96 17.16
CA LEU A 95 6.79 2.73 15.83
C LEU A 95 7.54 1.61 15.09
N ASN A 96 8.86 1.52 15.25
CA ASN A 96 9.67 0.48 14.63
C ASN A 96 9.42 -0.91 15.20
N TYR A 97 9.01 -1.02 16.48
CA TYR A 97 8.62 -2.31 17.08
C TYR A 97 7.24 -2.81 16.62
N ILE A 98 6.38 -1.94 16.13
CA ILE A 98 5.06 -2.35 15.65
C ILE A 98 5.22 -3.04 14.29
N PRO A 99 4.73 -4.29 14.11
CA PRO A 99 4.71 -4.95 12.80
C PRO A 99 3.92 -4.15 11.77
N ASP A 100 4.34 -4.18 10.51
CA ASP A 100 3.67 -3.47 9.43
C ASP A 100 2.32 -4.11 9.06
N ASN A 101 2.15 -5.40 9.34
CA ASN A 101 0.91 -6.14 9.16
C ASN A 101 0.49 -6.82 10.46
N LEU A 102 -0.73 -6.57 10.90
CA LEU A 102 -1.32 -7.11 12.12
C LEU A 102 -2.45 -8.07 11.80
N ALA A 103 -2.54 -9.16 12.57
CA ALA A 103 -3.64 -10.11 12.46
C ALA A 103 -5.00 -9.50 12.82
N SER A 104 -5.03 -8.49 13.68
CA SER A 104 -6.25 -7.78 14.05
C SER A 104 -6.55 -6.65 13.07
N LYS A 105 -7.61 -6.79 12.28
CA LYS A 105 -8.09 -5.77 11.35
C LYS A 105 -8.38 -4.42 12.03
N HIS A 106 -9.02 -4.46 13.21
CA HIS A 106 -9.36 -3.23 13.93
C HIS A 106 -8.11 -2.49 14.43
N LEU A 107 -7.12 -3.23 14.93
CA LEU A 107 -5.87 -2.64 15.35
C LEU A 107 -5.07 -2.10 14.16
N GLN A 108 -5.10 -2.79 13.02
CA GLN A 108 -4.49 -2.29 11.78
C GLN A 108 -5.13 -0.98 11.33
N ILE A 109 -6.47 -0.88 11.34
CA ILE A 109 -7.20 0.36 11.01
C ILE A 109 -6.80 1.50 11.96
N PHE A 110 -6.76 1.22 13.27
CA PHE A 110 -6.35 2.20 14.27
C PHE A 110 -4.94 2.73 14.02
N LEU A 111 -3.96 1.85 13.78
CA LEU A 111 -2.59 2.26 13.49
C LEU A 111 -2.49 3.04 12.16
N ASN A 112 -3.25 2.62 11.17
CA ASN A 112 -3.32 3.33 9.91
C ASN A 112 -3.79 4.77 10.12
N ASP A 113 -4.84 4.95 10.90
CA ASP A 113 -5.36 6.26 11.26
C ASP A 113 -4.32 7.11 12.02
N LEU A 114 -3.61 6.47 12.93
CA LEU A 114 -2.51 7.10 13.67
C LEU A 114 -1.40 7.63 12.73
N TYR A 115 -0.99 6.80 11.75
CA TYR A 115 0.09 7.17 10.84
C TYR A 115 -0.27 8.31 9.89
N ILE A 116 -1.55 8.43 9.51
CA ILE A 116 -2.01 9.45 8.54
C ILE A 116 -2.61 10.69 9.17
N SER A 117 -2.73 10.75 10.50
CA SER A 117 -3.31 11.90 11.20
C SER A 117 -2.36 13.10 11.17
N ALA A 118 -2.91 14.27 10.83
CA ALA A 118 -2.23 15.54 11.04
C ALA A 118 -2.18 15.83 12.54
N SER A 119 -1.04 16.30 13.04
CA SER A 119 -0.88 16.56 14.47
C SER A 119 0.27 17.51 14.74
N VAL A 120 0.28 18.11 15.93
CA VAL A 120 1.49 18.77 16.44
C VAL A 120 2.62 17.73 16.48
N PRO A 121 3.80 18.03 15.91
CA PRO A 121 4.92 17.10 15.92
C PRO A 121 5.41 16.84 17.34
N PRO A 122 6.08 15.71 17.59
CA PRO A 122 6.73 15.43 18.86
C PRO A 122 7.88 16.41 19.15
N GLU A 123 8.33 16.42 20.40
CA GLU A 123 9.49 17.23 20.82
C GLU A 123 10.78 16.65 20.27
N GLY A 124 11.55 17.48 19.57
CA GLY A 124 12.84 17.10 18.99
C GLY A 124 13.43 18.15 18.06
N GLU A 125 14.65 17.92 17.63
CA GLU A 125 15.31 18.76 16.64
C GLU A 125 14.69 18.58 15.25
N SER A 126 14.89 19.57 14.36
CA SER A 126 14.33 19.57 13.01
C SER A 126 14.62 18.27 12.24
N ASN A 127 15.85 17.74 12.31
CA ASN A 127 16.22 16.50 11.63
C ASN A 127 15.52 15.25 12.23
N GLN A 128 15.33 15.24 13.54
CA GLN A 128 14.61 14.15 14.22
C GLN A 128 13.13 14.17 13.83
N ILE A 129 12.51 15.35 13.75
CA ILE A 129 11.12 15.52 13.28
C ILE A 129 10.98 15.04 11.83
N LEU A 130 11.94 15.33 10.96
CA LEU A 130 11.93 14.82 9.59
C LEU A 130 12.07 13.29 9.53
N LYS A 131 12.92 12.70 10.40
CA LYS A 131 13.04 11.24 10.54
C LYS A 131 11.74 10.60 11.05
N PHE A 132 11.04 11.23 11.98
CA PHE A 132 9.72 10.81 12.44
C PHE A 132 8.71 10.77 11.27
N LEU A 133 8.67 11.81 10.44
CA LEU A 133 7.82 11.82 9.25
C LEU A 133 8.19 10.68 8.29
N GLU A 134 9.49 10.48 8.03
CA GLU A 134 9.96 9.34 7.21
C GLU A 134 9.52 7.99 7.78
N THR A 135 9.61 7.79 9.10
CA THR A 135 9.13 6.57 9.77
C THR A 135 7.64 6.35 9.52
N ARG A 136 6.82 7.40 9.64
CA ARG A 136 5.38 7.33 9.33
C ARG A 136 5.15 6.96 7.87
N LEU A 137 5.86 7.58 6.94
CA LEU A 137 5.77 7.26 5.50
C LEU A 137 6.10 5.80 5.23
N PHE A 138 7.17 5.26 5.85
CA PHE A 138 7.52 3.84 5.72
C PHE A 138 6.44 2.92 6.29
N LYS A 139 5.84 3.26 7.44
CA LYS A 139 4.73 2.49 8.01
C LYS A 139 3.50 2.47 7.09
N ILE A 140 3.13 3.61 6.51
CA ILE A 140 2.03 3.72 5.54
C ILE A 140 2.34 2.92 4.28
N LYS A 141 3.58 3.02 3.76
CA LYS A 141 4.07 2.29 2.59
C LYS A 141 4.00 0.79 2.81
N ASN A 142 4.65 0.31 3.87
CA ASN A 142 4.72 -1.12 4.20
C ASN A 142 3.35 -1.70 4.59
N GLY A 143 2.48 -0.85 5.13
CA GLY A 143 1.08 -1.16 5.37
C GLY A 143 0.23 -1.18 4.10
N GLY A 144 0.75 -0.88 2.90
CA GLY A 144 0.06 -0.96 1.61
C GLY A 144 -0.99 0.13 1.36
N GLN A 145 -0.98 1.21 2.12
CA GLN A 145 -1.96 2.28 2.01
C GLN A 145 -1.61 3.29 0.91
N SER A 146 -1.55 2.85 -0.32
CA SER A 146 -1.06 3.60 -1.48
C SER A 146 -1.73 4.96 -1.64
N ASN A 147 -3.05 5.04 -1.50
CA ASN A 147 -3.80 6.30 -1.65
C ASN A 147 -3.47 7.31 -0.53
N ASN A 148 -3.34 6.85 0.72
CA ASN A 148 -2.97 7.72 1.84
C ASN A 148 -1.52 8.16 1.74
N LEU A 149 -0.62 7.25 1.35
CA LEU A 149 0.77 7.55 1.08
C LEU A 149 0.89 8.63 -0.02
N TYR A 150 0.14 8.46 -1.12
CA TYR A 150 0.11 9.43 -2.22
C TYR A 150 -0.32 10.83 -1.75
N LYS A 151 -1.41 10.92 -0.98
CA LYS A 151 -1.89 12.20 -0.43
C LYS A 151 -0.87 12.87 0.50
N LEU A 152 -0.12 12.09 1.27
CA LEU A 152 0.89 12.62 2.18
C LEU A 152 2.15 13.03 1.43
N VAL A 153 2.65 12.18 0.52
CA VAL A 153 3.83 12.45 -0.30
C VAL A 153 3.63 13.65 -1.22
N SER A 154 2.41 13.87 -1.74
CA SER A 154 2.11 15.04 -2.59
C SER A 154 2.31 16.38 -1.87
N GLN A 155 2.23 16.41 -0.53
CA GLN A 155 2.46 17.60 0.30
C GLN A 155 3.94 17.87 0.58
N LEU A 156 4.83 16.90 0.31
CA LEU A 156 6.26 17.07 0.54
C LEU A 156 6.88 18.05 -0.46
N PRO A 157 7.85 18.88 -0.04
CA PRO A 157 8.57 19.75 -0.96
C PRO A 157 9.51 18.93 -1.86
N MET A 158 9.84 19.47 -3.03
CA MET A 158 10.92 18.93 -3.85
C MET A 158 12.27 19.18 -3.17
N SER A 159 13.00 18.12 -2.89
CA SER A 159 14.36 18.16 -2.40
C SER A 159 15.01 16.78 -2.51
N ASN A 160 16.35 16.73 -2.44
CA ASN A 160 17.09 15.46 -2.48
C ASN A 160 16.67 14.49 -1.38
N ARG A 161 16.23 14.98 -0.22
CA ARG A 161 15.76 14.17 0.90
C ARG A 161 14.49 13.36 0.51
N TRP A 162 13.61 13.99 -0.24
CA TRP A 162 12.31 13.41 -0.60
C TRP A 162 12.30 12.77 -2.00
N ASP A 163 13.43 12.72 -2.69
CA ASP A 163 13.55 12.21 -4.07
C ASP A 163 12.94 10.80 -4.22
N MET A 164 13.24 9.88 -3.29
CA MET A 164 12.68 8.52 -3.29
C MET A 164 11.14 8.53 -3.23
N TRP A 165 10.56 9.39 -2.42
CA TRP A 165 9.12 9.51 -2.26
C TRP A 165 8.46 10.17 -3.47
N LYS A 166 9.12 11.18 -4.05
CA LYS A 166 8.66 11.83 -5.28
C LYS A 166 8.75 10.88 -6.47
N ARG A 167 9.80 10.08 -6.57
CA ARG A 167 9.88 9.00 -7.54
C ARG A 167 8.70 8.03 -7.38
N TRP A 168 8.44 7.53 -6.16
CA TRP A 168 7.31 6.66 -5.90
C TRP A 168 5.96 7.31 -6.26
N GLN A 169 5.79 8.60 -5.98
CA GLN A 169 4.59 9.35 -6.36
C GLN A 169 4.36 9.32 -7.87
N ILE A 170 5.40 9.54 -8.65
CA ILE A 170 5.33 9.51 -10.12
C ILE A 170 5.03 8.09 -10.62
N GLU A 171 5.71 7.08 -10.08
CA GLU A 171 5.41 5.67 -10.41
C GLU A 171 3.94 5.33 -10.13
N TYR A 172 3.42 5.78 -8.98
CA TYR A 172 2.00 5.61 -8.62
C TYR A 172 1.06 6.33 -9.61
N GLU A 173 1.36 7.55 -10.00
CA GLU A 173 0.56 8.32 -10.97
C GLU A 173 0.55 7.64 -12.35
N LEU A 174 1.71 7.21 -12.84
CA LEU A 174 1.84 6.53 -14.14
C LEU A 174 1.12 5.16 -14.16
N ILE A 175 1.26 4.34 -13.12
CA ILE A 175 0.55 3.05 -13.04
C ILE A 175 -0.98 3.28 -13.03
N ASN A 176 -1.45 4.34 -12.37
CA ASN A 176 -2.88 4.70 -12.36
C ASN A 176 -3.32 5.48 -13.61
N ARG A 177 -2.49 5.54 -14.66
CA ARG A 177 -2.76 6.20 -15.94
C ARG A 177 -3.13 7.69 -15.80
N LYS A 178 -2.54 8.35 -14.80
CA LYS A 178 -2.57 9.81 -14.65
C LYS A 178 -1.40 10.43 -15.43
N ASP A 179 -1.25 10.00 -16.68
CA ASP A 179 -0.06 10.27 -17.50
C ASP A 179 0.17 11.76 -17.69
N GLU A 180 -0.88 12.54 -17.99
CA GLU A 180 -0.78 13.99 -18.16
C GLU A 180 -0.16 14.68 -16.94
N LYS A 181 -0.72 14.41 -15.76
CA LYS A 181 -0.23 14.98 -14.51
C LYS A 181 1.20 14.56 -14.17
N ALA A 182 1.52 13.29 -14.34
CA ALA A 182 2.85 12.76 -14.11
C ALA A 182 3.87 13.38 -15.06
N CYS A 183 3.54 13.47 -16.37
CA CYS A 183 4.43 14.01 -17.39
C CYS A 183 4.66 15.52 -17.24
N GLU A 184 3.64 16.28 -16.83
CA GLU A 184 3.83 17.70 -16.48
C GLU A 184 4.92 17.87 -15.41
N PHE A 185 4.83 17.09 -14.33
CA PHE A 185 5.81 17.12 -13.24
C PHE A 185 7.20 16.62 -13.70
N ILE A 186 7.26 15.51 -14.43
CA ILE A 186 8.50 14.92 -14.97
C ILE A 186 9.21 15.93 -15.90
N ASN A 187 8.49 16.63 -16.77
CA ASN A 187 9.04 17.60 -17.69
C ASN A 187 9.70 18.79 -16.99
N VAL A 188 9.24 19.15 -15.79
CA VAL A 188 9.85 20.19 -14.98
C VAL A 188 11.10 19.64 -14.24
N GLU A 189 10.92 18.53 -13.52
CA GLU A 189 11.97 17.97 -12.66
C GLU A 189 13.17 17.46 -13.43
N SER A 190 12.96 16.77 -14.55
CA SER A 190 14.01 16.17 -15.37
C SER A 190 14.97 17.19 -16.03
N LYS A 191 14.64 18.49 -16.02
CA LYS A 191 15.54 19.54 -16.51
C LYS A 191 16.76 19.73 -15.61
N SER A 192 16.58 19.56 -14.31
CA SER A 192 17.63 19.70 -13.29
C SER A 192 18.09 18.37 -12.70
N ASN A 193 17.26 17.34 -12.74
CA ASN A 193 17.54 16.03 -12.15
C ASN A 193 18.01 15.04 -13.21
N ILE A 194 19.31 14.79 -13.22
CA ILE A 194 19.99 13.92 -14.20
C ILE A 194 19.98 12.43 -13.83
N LYS A 195 19.34 12.04 -12.71
CA LYS A 195 19.25 10.63 -12.30
C LYS A 195 18.46 9.82 -13.32
N ASN A 196 18.91 8.59 -13.56
CA ASN A 196 18.35 7.72 -14.60
C ASN A 196 16.82 7.62 -14.58
N PHE A 197 16.22 7.45 -13.41
CA PHE A 197 14.76 7.36 -13.30
C PHE A 197 14.03 8.56 -13.94
N TRP A 198 14.45 9.78 -13.61
CA TRP A 198 13.80 11.00 -14.13
C TRP A 198 13.96 11.15 -15.65
N GLN A 199 15.11 10.74 -16.16
CA GLN A 199 15.35 10.76 -17.61
C GLN A 199 14.58 9.66 -18.33
N MET A 200 14.52 8.43 -17.81
CA MET A 200 13.69 7.35 -18.34
C MET A 200 12.20 7.75 -18.35
N ALA A 201 11.70 8.32 -17.26
CA ALA A 201 10.34 8.81 -17.16
C ALA A 201 10.05 9.92 -18.19
N ARG A 202 11.01 10.83 -18.41
CA ARG A 202 10.91 11.85 -19.46
C ARG A 202 10.86 11.24 -20.87
N ILE A 203 11.71 10.26 -21.15
CA ILE A 203 11.69 9.55 -22.45
C ILE A 203 10.33 8.92 -22.66
N PHE A 204 9.77 8.22 -21.64
CA PHE A 204 8.44 7.65 -21.73
C PHE A 204 7.36 8.71 -22.01
N CYS A 205 7.36 9.83 -21.29
CA CYS A 205 6.42 10.92 -21.53
C CYS A 205 6.50 11.49 -22.95
N LEU A 206 7.72 11.76 -23.43
CA LEU A 206 7.94 12.23 -24.80
C LEU A 206 7.43 11.21 -25.83
N SER A 207 7.61 9.92 -25.55
CA SER A 207 7.18 8.84 -26.45
C SER A 207 5.67 8.76 -26.57
N ILE A 208 4.93 8.82 -25.45
CA ILE A 208 3.45 8.80 -25.50
C ILE A 208 2.85 10.10 -26.06
N GLU A 209 3.58 11.20 -26.02
CA GLU A 209 3.24 12.46 -26.68
C GLU A 209 3.57 12.47 -28.18
N GLY A 210 4.16 11.40 -28.72
CA GLY A 210 4.56 11.29 -30.13
C GLY A 210 5.81 12.08 -30.52
N LYS A 211 6.59 12.57 -29.53
CA LYS A 211 7.81 13.39 -29.73
C LYS A 211 9.04 12.50 -29.91
N ARG A 212 9.06 11.69 -30.96
CA ARG A 212 10.08 10.67 -31.22
C ARG A 212 11.50 11.23 -31.15
N ASP A 213 11.82 12.23 -31.98
CA ASP A 213 13.18 12.78 -32.08
C ASP A 213 13.72 13.28 -30.75
N GLN A 214 12.84 13.87 -29.92
CA GLN A 214 13.22 14.36 -28.59
C GLN A 214 13.46 13.21 -27.62
N SER A 215 12.65 12.15 -27.69
CA SER A 215 12.81 10.97 -26.81
C SER A 215 14.10 10.19 -27.17
N GLU A 216 14.38 10.00 -28.46
CA GLU A 216 15.64 9.41 -28.95
C GLU A 216 16.85 10.23 -28.51
N PHE A 217 16.82 11.55 -28.68
CA PHE A 217 17.90 12.42 -28.22
C PHE A 217 18.19 12.28 -26.72
N VAL A 218 17.15 12.24 -25.87
CA VAL A 218 17.34 12.05 -24.42
C VAL A 218 17.89 10.66 -24.11
N LEU A 219 17.45 9.61 -24.84
CA LEU A 219 17.98 8.26 -24.68
C LEU A 219 19.47 8.19 -25.02
N ASP A 220 19.88 8.78 -26.15
CA ASP A 220 21.29 8.83 -26.55
C ASP A 220 22.14 9.58 -25.53
N LEU A 221 21.60 10.66 -24.98
CA LEU A 221 22.28 11.44 -23.95
C LEU A 221 22.51 10.63 -22.65
N ILE A 222 21.53 9.84 -22.20
CA ILE A 222 21.73 9.00 -20.99
C ILE A 222 22.64 7.80 -21.28
N LYS A 223 22.56 7.22 -22.48
CA LYS A 223 23.50 6.16 -22.94
C LYS A 223 24.95 6.63 -22.95
N SER A 224 25.20 7.84 -23.44
CA SER A 224 26.56 8.42 -23.42
C SER A 224 27.14 8.60 -22.00
N ARG A 225 26.26 8.59 -20.96
CA ARG A 225 26.62 8.66 -19.54
C ARG A 225 26.68 7.28 -18.87
N GLY A 226 26.60 6.19 -19.66
CA GLY A 226 26.71 4.81 -19.17
C GLY A 226 25.39 4.20 -18.74
N PHE A 227 24.25 4.77 -19.12
CA PHE A 227 22.96 4.11 -18.94
C PHE A 227 22.92 2.82 -19.74
N ASN A 228 22.47 1.74 -19.09
CA ASN A 228 22.30 0.43 -19.70
C ASN A 228 21.12 -0.29 -19.02
N ASP A 229 19.95 -0.18 -19.61
CA ASP A 229 18.75 -0.93 -19.22
C ASP A 229 18.10 -1.54 -20.45
N GLU A 230 18.49 -2.79 -20.74
CA GLU A 230 18.04 -3.52 -21.91
C GLU A 230 16.52 -3.67 -21.97
N ILE A 231 15.83 -3.76 -20.82
CA ILE A 231 14.37 -3.86 -20.78
C ILE A 231 13.74 -2.55 -21.23
N PHE A 232 14.24 -1.44 -20.69
CA PHE A 232 13.74 -0.12 -21.05
C PHE A 232 13.95 0.17 -22.53
N GLU A 233 15.12 -0.16 -23.06
CA GLU A 233 15.47 0.07 -24.46
C GLU A 233 14.59 -0.73 -25.42
N ASP A 234 14.38 -2.02 -25.15
CA ASP A 234 13.49 -2.86 -25.95
C ASP A 234 12.04 -2.35 -25.93
N LEU A 235 11.54 -1.95 -24.74
CA LEU A 235 10.19 -1.39 -24.61
C LEU A 235 10.06 -0.06 -25.34
N PHE A 236 11.09 0.79 -25.27
CA PHE A 236 11.13 2.06 -25.99
C PHE A 236 11.08 1.86 -27.51
N GLU A 237 11.93 0.97 -28.04
CA GLU A 237 11.93 0.61 -29.47
C GLU A 237 10.54 0.11 -29.92
N SER A 238 9.88 -0.67 -29.08
CA SER A 238 8.56 -1.24 -29.40
C SER A 238 7.43 -0.20 -29.45
N ILE A 239 7.59 0.95 -28.82
CA ILE A 239 6.60 2.04 -28.93
C ILE A 239 6.51 2.56 -30.37
N TYR A 240 7.61 2.54 -31.11
CA TYR A 240 7.70 3.13 -32.44
C TYR A 240 7.72 2.12 -33.60
N ASN A 241 8.20 0.90 -33.37
CA ASN A 241 8.56 -0.03 -34.43
C ASN A 241 7.71 -1.31 -34.47
N GLU A 242 6.65 -1.42 -33.64
CA GLU A 242 5.82 -2.64 -33.53
C GLU A 242 6.64 -3.93 -33.31
N VAL A 243 7.84 -3.80 -32.77
CA VAL A 243 8.71 -4.93 -32.45
C VAL A 243 8.12 -5.71 -31.28
N ASN A 244 7.91 -7.00 -31.48
CA ASN A 244 7.45 -7.86 -30.41
C ASN A 244 8.58 -8.04 -29.39
N VAL A 245 8.43 -7.46 -28.19
CA VAL A 245 9.41 -7.61 -27.10
C VAL A 245 9.44 -9.07 -26.65
N GLN A 246 10.46 -9.78 -27.07
CA GLN A 246 10.64 -11.19 -26.72
C GLN A 246 11.64 -11.31 -25.57
N ASN A 247 11.41 -12.32 -24.72
CA ASN A 247 12.39 -12.75 -23.70
C ASN A 247 12.78 -11.70 -22.63
N ILE A 248 11.86 -10.82 -22.23
CA ILE A 248 12.08 -9.91 -21.09
C ILE A 248 12.59 -10.67 -19.84
N GLU A 249 12.14 -11.93 -19.69
CA GLU A 249 12.52 -12.80 -18.56
C GLU A 249 14.01 -13.15 -18.51
N ASN A 250 14.69 -13.11 -19.63
CA ASN A 250 16.11 -13.46 -19.79
C ASN A 250 17.04 -12.24 -19.65
N LYS A 251 16.49 -11.04 -19.48
CA LYS A 251 17.27 -9.81 -19.31
C LYS A 251 17.88 -9.74 -17.92
N LYS A 252 19.08 -9.15 -17.85
CA LYS A 252 19.80 -8.98 -16.57
C LYS A 252 19.19 -7.93 -15.68
N ASN A 253 18.53 -6.93 -16.26
CA ASN A 253 17.93 -5.84 -15.52
C ASN A 253 16.70 -6.30 -14.74
N LYS A 254 16.53 -5.74 -13.55
CA LYS A 254 15.33 -5.98 -12.73
C LYS A 254 14.17 -5.12 -13.27
N ILE A 255 13.01 -5.74 -13.49
CA ILE A 255 11.81 -5.00 -13.91
C ILE A 255 11.44 -3.96 -12.84
N GLN A 256 11.20 -2.72 -13.26
CA GLN A 256 10.83 -1.59 -12.43
C GLN A 256 9.37 -1.18 -12.70
N PRO A 257 8.72 -0.39 -11.83
CA PRO A 257 7.35 0.08 -12.06
C PRO A 257 7.16 0.78 -13.42
N LEU A 258 8.13 1.57 -13.87
CA LEU A 258 8.06 2.22 -15.19
C LEU A 258 8.03 1.23 -16.35
N HIS A 259 8.78 0.12 -16.26
CA HIS A 259 8.70 -0.95 -17.28
C HIS A 259 7.30 -1.55 -17.36
N ILE A 260 6.64 -1.75 -16.20
CA ILE A 260 5.26 -2.26 -16.15
C ILE A 260 4.28 -1.29 -16.83
N VAL A 261 4.45 0.03 -16.63
CA VAL A 261 3.63 1.05 -17.29
C VAL A 261 3.83 1.00 -18.80
N MET A 262 5.08 0.86 -19.28
CA MET A 262 5.39 0.71 -20.70
C MET A 262 4.79 -0.57 -21.30
N MET A 263 4.87 -1.70 -20.57
CA MET A 263 4.24 -2.97 -20.98
C MET A 263 2.72 -2.81 -21.12
N ASP A 264 2.05 -2.18 -20.17
CA ASP A 264 0.60 -1.93 -20.23
C ASP A 264 0.24 -1.03 -21.43
N THR A 265 1.05 0.00 -21.67
CA THR A 265 0.90 0.89 -22.86
C THR A 265 1.03 0.13 -24.17
N LEU A 266 1.97 -0.81 -24.24
CA LEU A 266 2.23 -1.67 -25.41
C LEU A 266 1.31 -2.91 -25.50
N LYS A 267 0.37 -3.06 -24.56
CA LYS A 267 -0.54 -4.22 -24.46
C LYS A 267 0.19 -5.56 -24.27
N ILE A 268 1.38 -5.52 -23.66
CA ILE A 268 2.17 -6.71 -23.34
C ILE A 268 1.61 -7.37 -22.08
N PRO A 269 1.31 -8.68 -22.07
CA PRO A 269 0.80 -9.36 -20.89
C PRO A 269 1.76 -9.28 -19.68
N ILE A 270 1.29 -8.72 -18.57
CA ILE A 270 2.05 -8.56 -17.35
C ILE A 270 1.93 -9.84 -16.53
N LYS A 271 3.05 -10.56 -16.38
CA LYS A 271 3.14 -11.84 -15.67
C LYS A 271 3.47 -11.67 -14.20
N THR A 272 3.21 -12.69 -13.40
CA THR A 272 3.47 -12.69 -11.94
C THR A 272 4.94 -12.42 -11.60
N ASN A 273 5.88 -13.01 -12.33
CA ASN A 273 7.32 -12.83 -12.09
C ASN A 273 7.80 -11.39 -12.33
N TYR A 274 7.09 -10.60 -13.14
CA TYR A 274 7.41 -9.20 -13.39
C TYR A 274 7.07 -8.30 -12.19
N ILE A 275 6.07 -8.68 -11.39
CA ILE A 275 5.51 -7.85 -10.32
C ILE A 275 5.73 -8.43 -8.92
N ALA A 276 6.17 -9.68 -8.80
CA ALA A 276 6.28 -10.38 -7.51
C ALA A 276 7.20 -9.68 -6.50
N HIS A 277 8.25 -9.01 -6.98
CA HIS A 277 9.23 -8.31 -6.17
C HIS A 277 8.84 -6.86 -5.82
N LEU A 278 7.78 -6.34 -6.43
CA LEU A 278 7.28 -5.00 -6.11
C LEU A 278 6.61 -4.99 -4.72
N GLY A 279 6.72 -3.88 -4.02
CA GLY A 279 6.15 -3.73 -2.68
C GLY A 279 4.63 -3.76 -2.66
N ILE A 280 4.08 -3.92 -1.46
CA ILE A 280 2.62 -3.96 -1.24
C ILE A 280 1.96 -2.63 -1.63
N GLU A 281 2.70 -1.52 -1.55
CA GLU A 281 2.26 -0.18 -1.90
C GLU A 281 1.91 0.03 -3.38
N TYR A 282 2.25 -0.93 -4.25
CA TYR A 282 1.87 -0.88 -5.66
C TYR A 282 0.64 -1.75 -5.98
N THR A 283 0.19 -2.60 -5.04
CA THR A 283 -0.77 -3.66 -5.33
C THR A 283 -2.10 -3.13 -5.87
N ASP A 284 -2.67 -2.09 -5.24
CA ASP A 284 -3.94 -1.50 -5.68
C ASP A 284 -3.83 -0.90 -7.09
N SER A 285 -2.74 -0.16 -7.32
CA SER A 285 -2.49 0.46 -8.62
C SER A 285 -2.26 -0.58 -9.72
N LEU A 286 -1.49 -1.63 -9.43
CA LEU A 286 -1.24 -2.72 -10.39
C LEU A 286 -2.54 -3.45 -10.76
N LEU A 287 -3.48 -3.63 -9.82
CA LEU A 287 -4.78 -4.26 -10.10
C LEU A 287 -5.64 -3.47 -11.09
N SER A 288 -5.39 -2.18 -11.25
CA SER A 288 -6.08 -1.33 -12.24
C SER A 288 -5.58 -1.51 -13.68
N LEU A 289 -4.43 -2.16 -13.89
CA LEU A 289 -3.86 -2.37 -15.22
C LEU A 289 -4.69 -3.34 -16.06
N ASN A 290 -4.77 -3.06 -17.37
CA ASN A 290 -5.62 -3.80 -18.28
C ASN A 290 -4.99 -5.13 -18.74
N TYR A 291 -3.66 -5.21 -18.81
CA TYR A 291 -2.94 -6.34 -19.39
C TYR A 291 -2.30 -7.26 -18.35
N LEU A 292 -2.84 -7.29 -17.12
CA LEU A 292 -2.48 -8.31 -16.15
C LEU A 292 -2.95 -9.69 -16.60
N THR A 293 -2.04 -10.68 -16.54
CA THR A 293 -2.46 -12.07 -16.68
C THR A 293 -3.36 -12.50 -15.50
N PRO A 294 -4.27 -13.48 -15.68
CA PRO A 294 -5.10 -14.00 -14.58
C PRO A 294 -4.29 -14.44 -13.36
N LYS A 295 -3.12 -15.08 -13.59
CA LYS A 295 -2.21 -15.47 -12.50
C LYS A 295 -1.61 -14.27 -11.76
N ALA A 296 -1.23 -13.22 -12.48
CA ALA A 296 -0.70 -11.99 -11.89
C ALA A 296 -1.77 -11.25 -11.06
N ARG A 297 -3.00 -11.18 -11.58
CA ARG A 297 -4.15 -10.60 -10.87
C ARG A 297 -4.45 -11.36 -9.57
N ALA A 298 -4.53 -12.68 -9.64
CA ALA A 298 -4.76 -13.51 -8.46
C ALA A 298 -3.64 -13.38 -7.42
N PHE A 299 -2.38 -13.25 -7.85
CA PHE A 299 -1.24 -13.01 -6.96
C PHE A 299 -1.38 -11.67 -6.20
N LEU A 300 -1.79 -10.61 -6.88
CA LEU A 300 -1.99 -9.30 -6.25
C LEU A 300 -3.17 -9.33 -5.25
N LEU A 301 -4.26 -10.00 -5.60
CA LEU A 301 -5.41 -10.19 -4.70
C LEU A 301 -5.01 -10.97 -3.45
N ASP A 302 -4.18 -11.99 -3.61
CA ASP A 302 -3.66 -12.79 -2.50
C ASP A 302 -2.77 -11.95 -1.55
N LYS A 303 -1.98 -11.02 -2.10
CA LYS A 303 -1.27 -10.02 -1.29
C LYS A 303 -2.22 -9.13 -0.49
N GLN A 304 -3.31 -8.66 -1.09
CA GLN A 304 -4.30 -7.82 -0.41
C GLN A 304 -5.01 -8.54 0.73
N LEU A 305 -5.34 -9.82 0.56
CA LEU A 305 -5.92 -10.65 1.62
C LEU A 305 -5.04 -10.68 2.87
N ASN A 306 -3.72 -10.84 2.69
CA ASN A 306 -2.76 -10.88 3.79
C ASN A 306 -2.71 -9.60 4.61
N TYR A 307 -3.07 -8.46 4.00
CA TYR A 307 -3.00 -7.14 4.64
C TYR A 307 -4.37 -6.62 5.10
N ASN A 308 -5.43 -7.41 4.95
CA ASN A 308 -6.80 -7.04 5.34
C ASN A 308 -7.34 -5.74 4.70
N PHE A 309 -6.84 -5.36 3.51
CA PHE A 309 -7.27 -4.12 2.82
C PHE A 309 -8.52 -4.27 2.00
N VAL A 310 -8.84 -5.50 1.62
CA VAL A 310 -9.94 -5.80 0.72
C VAL A 310 -11.00 -6.56 1.50
N SER A 311 -12.26 -6.23 1.26
CA SER A 311 -13.35 -7.04 1.77
C SER A 311 -13.39 -8.40 1.05
N VAL A 312 -13.93 -9.40 1.74
CA VAL A 312 -14.15 -10.73 1.15
C VAL A 312 -14.95 -10.62 -0.16
N ASP A 313 -15.97 -9.76 -0.19
CA ASP A 313 -16.83 -9.57 -1.38
C ASP A 313 -16.03 -9.03 -2.58
N GLN A 314 -15.12 -8.09 -2.36
CA GLN A 314 -14.25 -7.59 -3.42
C GLN A 314 -13.31 -8.66 -3.99
N ILE A 315 -12.80 -9.55 -3.13
CA ILE A 315 -11.98 -10.69 -3.60
C ILE A 315 -12.81 -11.67 -4.41
N ILE A 316 -14.03 -12.00 -3.94
CA ILE A 316 -14.97 -12.88 -4.64
C ILE A 316 -15.29 -12.36 -6.03
N GLU A 317 -15.60 -11.08 -6.15
CA GLU A 317 -15.84 -10.41 -7.43
C GLU A 317 -14.67 -10.57 -8.40
N ASN A 318 -13.48 -10.36 -7.89
CA ASN A 318 -12.25 -10.49 -8.68
C ASN A 318 -11.94 -11.96 -9.04
N TYR A 319 -12.26 -12.94 -8.17
CA TYR A 319 -12.05 -14.35 -8.49
C TYR A 319 -12.85 -14.78 -9.72
N LYS A 320 -14.04 -14.22 -9.93
CA LYS A 320 -14.84 -14.48 -11.13
C LYS A 320 -14.12 -14.09 -12.42
N SER A 321 -13.24 -13.09 -12.38
CA SER A 321 -12.47 -12.63 -13.54
C SER A 321 -11.16 -13.42 -13.78
N VAL A 322 -10.76 -14.25 -12.81
CA VAL A 322 -9.47 -14.97 -12.82
C VAL A 322 -9.59 -16.40 -13.36
N ALA A 323 -10.81 -16.94 -13.39
CA ALA A 323 -11.08 -18.35 -13.72
C ALA A 323 -10.62 -18.74 -15.12
N ASP A 324 -10.03 -19.94 -15.25
CA ASP A 324 -9.67 -20.56 -16.50
C ASP A 324 -10.83 -21.34 -17.18
N GLY A 325 -12.01 -21.35 -16.54
CA GLY A 325 -13.20 -22.08 -17.02
C GLY A 325 -13.26 -23.55 -16.64
N ASN A 326 -12.24 -24.09 -15.97
CA ASN A 326 -12.29 -25.45 -15.44
C ASN A 326 -12.88 -25.45 -14.03
N TYR A 327 -14.10 -25.96 -13.89
CA TYR A 327 -14.86 -25.96 -12.64
C TYR A 327 -14.95 -27.34 -11.97
N ASP A 328 -14.05 -28.26 -12.30
CA ASP A 328 -13.96 -29.53 -11.59
C ASP A 328 -13.20 -29.35 -10.26
N PHE A 329 -13.86 -29.69 -9.15
CA PHE A 329 -13.28 -29.49 -7.82
C PHE A 329 -12.04 -30.35 -7.59
N GLU A 330 -12.05 -31.62 -7.94
CA GLU A 330 -10.94 -32.54 -7.63
C GLU A 330 -9.68 -32.14 -8.44
N ILE A 331 -9.86 -31.71 -9.70
CA ILE A 331 -8.76 -31.19 -10.53
C ILE A 331 -8.22 -29.89 -9.97
N SER A 332 -9.10 -28.94 -9.65
CA SER A 332 -8.71 -27.63 -9.12
C SER A 332 -8.03 -27.79 -7.75
N PHE A 333 -8.55 -28.65 -6.90
CA PHE A 333 -7.97 -28.93 -5.57
C PHE A 333 -6.61 -29.62 -5.67
N ALA A 334 -6.43 -30.57 -6.59
CA ALA A 334 -5.14 -31.20 -6.84
C ALA A 334 -4.08 -30.18 -7.30
N ASN A 335 -4.47 -29.24 -8.18
CA ASN A 335 -3.59 -28.14 -8.60
C ASN A 335 -3.24 -27.22 -7.42
N PHE A 336 -4.20 -26.91 -6.57
CA PHE A 336 -3.96 -26.11 -5.36
C PHE A 336 -3.02 -26.80 -4.37
N LEU A 337 -3.18 -28.12 -4.16
CA LEU A 337 -2.26 -28.88 -3.29
C LEU A 337 -0.83 -28.92 -3.81
N LYS A 338 -0.68 -28.94 -5.14
CA LYS A 338 0.64 -28.90 -5.80
C LYS A 338 1.30 -27.53 -5.69
N GLU A 339 0.51 -26.47 -5.85
CA GLU A 339 0.97 -25.09 -5.86
C GLU A 339 -0.06 -24.19 -5.16
N PRO A 340 0.02 -24.04 -3.82
CA PRO A 340 -0.94 -23.27 -3.03
C PRO A 340 -0.73 -21.76 -3.23
N ASN A 341 -1.37 -21.21 -4.25
CA ASN A 341 -1.33 -19.80 -4.61
C ASN A 341 -2.74 -19.23 -4.84
N GLY A 342 -2.83 -17.89 -4.98
CA GLY A 342 -4.11 -17.19 -5.16
C GLY A 342 -4.87 -17.60 -6.43
N TYR A 343 -4.18 -17.94 -7.53
CA TYR A 343 -4.80 -18.39 -8.76
C TYR A 343 -5.48 -19.76 -8.61
N ASN A 344 -4.76 -20.74 -8.06
CA ASN A 344 -5.31 -22.06 -7.80
C ASN A 344 -6.41 -22.02 -6.74
N ARG A 345 -6.28 -21.15 -5.72
CA ARG A 345 -7.36 -20.89 -4.75
C ARG A 345 -8.61 -20.36 -5.41
N ALA A 346 -8.50 -19.39 -6.32
CA ALA A 346 -9.63 -18.84 -7.05
C ALA A 346 -10.35 -19.92 -7.86
N ASN A 347 -9.62 -20.80 -8.56
CA ASN A 347 -10.21 -21.89 -9.33
C ASN A 347 -10.92 -22.91 -8.44
N VAL A 348 -10.35 -23.29 -7.28
CA VAL A 348 -11.03 -24.14 -6.31
C VAL A 348 -12.31 -23.48 -5.78
N TRP A 349 -12.24 -22.21 -5.37
CA TRP A 349 -13.37 -21.47 -4.85
C TRP A 349 -14.53 -21.43 -5.87
N LEU A 350 -14.21 -21.14 -7.14
CA LEU A 350 -15.20 -21.14 -8.24
C LEU A 350 -15.76 -22.52 -8.53
N SER A 351 -14.95 -23.59 -8.41
CA SER A 351 -15.44 -24.97 -8.59
C SER A 351 -16.43 -25.36 -7.47
N ILE A 352 -16.18 -24.94 -6.22
CA ILE A 352 -17.08 -25.17 -5.08
C ILE A 352 -18.46 -24.54 -5.32
N ILE A 353 -18.53 -23.33 -5.87
CA ILE A 353 -19.81 -22.66 -6.19
C ILE A 353 -20.67 -23.51 -7.15
N LYS A 354 -20.06 -24.26 -8.06
CA LYS A 354 -20.75 -25.09 -9.04
C LYS A 354 -21.29 -26.40 -8.48
N ILE A 355 -20.88 -26.79 -7.27
CA ILE A 355 -21.39 -28.00 -6.60
C ILE A 355 -22.84 -27.73 -6.16
N LYS A 356 -23.79 -28.56 -6.67
CA LYS A 356 -25.22 -28.46 -6.33
C LYS A 356 -25.60 -29.25 -5.08
N ASP A 357 -24.85 -30.29 -4.77
CA ASP A 357 -25.07 -31.15 -3.61
C ASP A 357 -24.44 -30.51 -2.37
N ASP A 358 -25.25 -30.14 -1.39
CA ASP A 358 -24.84 -29.42 -0.21
C ASP A 358 -23.84 -30.21 0.65
N VAL A 359 -24.00 -31.51 0.78
CA VAL A 359 -23.06 -32.37 1.54
C VAL A 359 -21.67 -32.39 0.86
N LYS A 360 -21.65 -32.52 -0.47
CA LYS A 360 -20.42 -32.46 -1.24
C LYS A 360 -19.81 -31.05 -1.17
N LYS A 361 -20.63 -29.99 -1.23
CA LYS A 361 -20.17 -28.61 -1.12
C LYS A 361 -19.50 -28.36 0.23
N VAL A 362 -20.14 -28.74 1.35
CA VAL A 362 -19.57 -28.63 2.70
C VAL A 362 -18.26 -29.42 2.82
N ASN A 363 -18.24 -30.68 2.36
CA ASN A 363 -17.02 -31.48 2.41
C ASN A 363 -15.85 -30.86 1.62
N SER A 364 -16.13 -30.25 0.47
CA SER A 364 -15.15 -29.55 -0.34
C SER A 364 -14.61 -28.29 0.35
N ILE A 365 -15.48 -27.52 1.00
CA ILE A 365 -15.10 -26.36 1.83
C ILE A 365 -14.20 -26.80 2.98
N LEU A 366 -14.57 -27.87 3.70
CA LEU A 366 -13.76 -28.39 4.82
C LEU A 366 -12.39 -28.90 4.36
N LYS A 367 -12.30 -29.56 3.19
CA LYS A 367 -11.00 -29.93 2.58
C LYS A 367 -10.11 -28.70 2.36
N MET A 368 -10.68 -27.62 1.80
CA MET A 368 -9.92 -26.37 1.58
C MET A 368 -9.49 -25.71 2.88
N ILE A 369 -10.41 -25.54 3.84
CA ILE A 369 -10.08 -24.94 5.15
C ILE A 369 -8.94 -25.71 5.81
N LYS A 370 -8.96 -27.04 5.80
CA LYS A 370 -7.88 -27.88 6.34
C LYS A 370 -6.57 -27.66 5.62
N SER A 371 -6.59 -27.56 4.29
CA SER A 371 -5.38 -27.30 3.50
C SER A 371 -4.80 -25.93 3.76
N GLU A 372 -5.64 -24.89 3.82
CA GLU A 372 -5.20 -23.52 4.13
C GLU A 372 -4.64 -23.41 5.56
N THR A 373 -5.23 -24.15 6.51
CA THR A 373 -4.70 -24.23 7.89
C THR A 373 -3.30 -24.84 7.90
N ASN A 374 -3.08 -25.92 7.14
CA ASN A 374 -1.77 -26.54 7.00
C ASN A 374 -0.72 -25.62 6.35
N ASN A 375 -1.17 -24.73 5.47
CA ASN A 375 -0.34 -23.71 4.82
C ASN A 375 -0.15 -22.45 5.69
N GLY A 376 -0.76 -22.38 6.88
CA GLY A 376 -0.68 -21.22 7.78
C GLY A 376 -1.51 -20.01 7.36
N ARG A 377 -2.44 -20.18 6.40
CA ARG A 377 -3.23 -19.12 5.77
C ARG A 377 -4.67 -19.01 6.30
N PHE A 378 -5.04 -19.78 7.31
CA PHE A 378 -6.41 -19.85 7.82
C PHE A 378 -7.01 -18.47 8.11
N ASN A 379 -6.32 -17.65 8.87
CA ASN A 379 -6.83 -16.32 9.29
C ASN A 379 -7.05 -15.37 8.11
N ASP A 380 -6.23 -15.49 7.07
CA ASP A 380 -6.28 -14.59 5.91
C ASP A 380 -7.49 -14.91 5.01
N VAL A 381 -7.85 -16.20 4.89
CA VAL A 381 -8.77 -16.69 3.86
C VAL A 381 -10.08 -17.27 4.39
N ILE A 382 -10.23 -17.44 5.71
CA ILE A 382 -11.42 -18.08 6.29
C ILE A 382 -12.72 -17.37 5.87
N GLY A 383 -12.70 -16.05 5.73
CA GLY A 383 -13.85 -15.26 5.29
C GLY A 383 -14.38 -15.69 3.90
N LEU A 384 -13.50 -16.14 2.98
CA LEU A 384 -13.89 -16.63 1.66
C LEU A 384 -14.72 -17.91 1.75
N TYR A 385 -14.42 -18.78 2.72
CA TYR A 385 -15.11 -20.06 2.90
C TYR A 385 -16.35 -19.93 3.76
N LEU A 386 -16.37 -19.02 4.73
CA LEU A 386 -17.56 -18.69 5.50
C LEU A 386 -18.66 -18.11 4.62
N SER A 387 -18.32 -17.31 3.61
CA SER A 387 -19.33 -16.82 2.65
C SER A 387 -20.03 -17.95 1.92
N LEU A 388 -19.30 -19.00 1.52
CA LEU A 388 -19.86 -20.18 0.87
C LEU A 388 -20.72 -21.06 1.80
N LEU A 389 -20.37 -21.13 3.10
CA LEU A 389 -21.14 -21.88 4.09
C LEU A 389 -22.48 -21.16 4.40
N ASN A 390 -22.49 -19.83 4.40
CA ASN A 390 -23.70 -19.04 4.64
C ASN A 390 -24.74 -19.17 3.50
N GLU A 391 -24.35 -19.66 2.33
CA GLU A 391 -25.24 -19.92 1.20
C GLU A 391 -25.91 -21.30 1.25
N ILE A 392 -25.60 -22.13 2.25
CA ILE A 392 -26.10 -23.50 2.39
C ILE A 392 -27.20 -23.52 3.43
N ASP A 393 -28.40 -23.93 3.02
CA ASP A 393 -29.52 -24.25 3.92
C ASP A 393 -29.28 -25.63 4.55
N LEU A 394 -28.85 -25.67 5.80
CA LEU A 394 -28.61 -26.89 6.58
C LEU A 394 -29.86 -27.27 7.40
#